data_63b7100925e6d2f146b88be6438e1545
#
_entry.id   63b7100925e6d2f146b88be6438e1545
#
_cell.length_a   1.000
_cell.length_b   1.000
_cell.length_c   1.000
_cell.angle_alpha   90.00
_cell.angle_beta   90.00
_cell.angle_gamma   90.00
#
_symmetry.space_group_name_H-M   'P 1'
#
loop_
_entity.id
_entity.type
_entity.pdbx_description
1 polymer ?
#
loop_
_entity_poly.entity_id
_entity_poly.type
_entity_poly.pdbx_seq_one_letter_code
_entity_poly.pdbx_strand_id
1 'polypeptide(L)'
;TDKDLNQLITPKVRQYNGVNETTMTHEGWFDSKGKPVIDKKLKAPKPAPDTEWLIFEKSMRGDPSDNIFSAYPGVRTKGTKNKIGLQEAYADRKEKGYTWNNLMLSKWVDHEGNEHRVMEDYERNRALVDLHAQPEAIVEELDQTIAQAKAENKSIDQVGIRFMRFCGKYDLNRISEQAQLYVEPFNARLTQ
;
A
#
# COMPACT_ATOMS: atom_id res chain seq x y z
N THR A 1 -0.45 -4.16 -9.90
CA THR A 1 -0.53 -3.13 -8.84
C THR A 1 -0.24 -3.74 -7.50
N ASP A 2 0.63 -3.11 -6.76
CA ASP A 2 0.96 -3.48 -5.39
C ASP A 2 -0.21 -3.14 -4.47
N LYS A 3 -0.68 -4.12 -3.68
CA LYS A 3 -1.82 -3.94 -2.77
C LYS A 3 -1.44 -3.12 -1.55
N ASP A 4 -0.18 -3.08 -1.17
CA ASP A 4 0.30 -2.33 -0.01
C ASP A 4 0.15 -0.83 -0.21
N LEU A 5 0.30 -0.38 -1.44
CA LEU A 5 0.06 1.02 -1.80
C LEU A 5 -1.41 1.46 -1.63
N ASN A 6 -2.34 0.52 -1.41
CA ASN A 6 -3.73 0.84 -1.10
C ASN A 6 -3.87 1.63 0.21
N GLN A 7 -2.88 1.50 1.12
CA GLN A 7 -2.81 2.27 2.37
C GLN A 7 -2.66 3.78 2.13
N LEU A 8 -2.11 4.16 0.98
CA LEU A 8 -1.78 5.55 0.65
C LEU A 8 -2.92 6.29 -0.07
N ILE A 9 -4.08 5.64 -0.26
CA ILE A 9 -5.23 6.28 -0.91
C ILE A 9 -5.80 7.39 -0.03
N THR A 10 -5.86 8.59 -0.60
CA THR A 10 -6.39 9.81 0.02
C THR A 10 -7.18 10.61 -1.03
N PRO A 11 -7.82 11.72 -0.67
CA PRO A 11 -8.41 12.62 -1.67
C PRO A 11 -7.41 13.12 -2.73
N LYS A 12 -6.11 13.12 -2.41
CA LYS A 12 -5.04 13.58 -3.32
C LYS A 12 -4.26 12.44 -3.99
N VAL A 13 -4.41 11.21 -3.49
CA VAL A 13 -3.67 10.03 -3.97
C VAL A 13 -4.64 8.98 -4.48
N ARG A 14 -4.46 8.54 -5.70
CA ARG A 14 -5.22 7.46 -6.35
C ARG A 14 -4.28 6.44 -6.96
N GLN A 15 -4.73 5.20 -7.06
CA GLN A 15 -3.95 4.12 -7.68
C GLN A 15 -4.61 3.70 -8.99
N TYR A 16 -3.85 3.75 -10.07
CA TYR A 16 -4.28 3.24 -11.38
C TYR A 16 -3.75 1.83 -11.62
N ASN A 17 -4.64 0.95 -12.06
CA ASN A 17 -4.30 -0.39 -12.52
C ASN A 17 -4.37 -0.44 -14.05
N GLY A 18 -3.21 -0.45 -14.71
CA GLY A 18 -3.11 -0.48 -16.16
C GLY A 18 -3.56 -1.79 -16.82
N VAL A 19 -3.63 -2.90 -16.06
CA VAL A 19 -4.09 -4.19 -16.59
C VAL A 19 -5.62 -4.20 -16.79
N ASN A 20 -6.34 -3.67 -15.79
CA ASN A 20 -7.80 -3.64 -15.78
C ASN A 20 -8.37 -2.27 -16.17
N GLU A 21 -7.49 -1.30 -16.46
CA GLU A 21 -7.86 0.09 -16.74
C GLU A 21 -8.78 0.70 -15.66
N THR A 22 -8.52 0.38 -14.39
CA THR A 22 -9.34 0.86 -13.28
C THR A 22 -8.54 1.77 -12.37
N THR A 23 -9.21 2.79 -11.84
CA THR A 23 -8.64 3.71 -10.84
C THR A 23 -9.33 3.50 -9.51
N MET A 24 -8.54 3.28 -8.47
CA MET A 24 -8.99 3.25 -7.08
C MET A 24 -8.75 4.62 -6.44
N THR A 25 -9.78 5.16 -5.82
CA THR A 25 -9.79 6.46 -5.14
C THR A 25 -10.34 6.31 -3.72
N HIS A 26 -10.32 7.38 -2.95
CA HIS A 26 -10.96 7.47 -1.63
C HIS A 26 -12.50 7.39 -1.69
N GLU A 27 -13.12 7.49 -2.87
CA GLU A 27 -14.56 7.37 -3.06
C GLU A 27 -14.98 5.99 -3.55
N GLY A 28 -14.04 5.21 -4.11
CA GLY A 28 -14.31 3.91 -4.67
C GLY A 28 -13.46 3.58 -5.90
N TRP A 29 -13.97 2.67 -6.72
CA TRP A 29 -13.30 2.17 -7.92
C TRP A 29 -14.03 2.65 -9.17
N PHE A 30 -13.26 3.12 -10.15
CA PHE A 30 -13.79 3.66 -11.40
C PHE A 30 -13.08 3.01 -12.60
N ASP A 31 -13.81 2.82 -13.69
CA ASP A 31 -13.27 2.35 -14.97
C ASP A 31 -12.57 3.51 -15.74
N SER A 32 -12.03 3.20 -16.92
CA SER A 32 -11.37 4.17 -17.81
C SER A 32 -12.31 5.28 -18.31
N LYS A 33 -13.63 5.07 -18.21
CA LYS A 33 -14.66 6.05 -18.58
C LYS A 33 -15.18 6.85 -17.38
N GLY A 34 -14.59 6.66 -16.21
CA GLY A 34 -15.03 7.31 -14.97
C GLY A 34 -16.33 6.76 -14.38
N LYS A 35 -16.80 5.58 -14.81
CA LYS A 35 -17.97 4.94 -14.24
C LYS A 35 -17.59 4.08 -13.03
N PRO A 36 -18.42 4.04 -11.97
CA PRO A 36 -18.17 3.16 -10.83
C PRO A 36 -18.08 1.70 -11.24
N VAL A 37 -17.06 1.01 -10.79
CA VAL A 37 -16.92 -0.44 -10.94
C VAL A 37 -17.89 -1.14 -10.00
N ILE A 38 -18.71 -2.04 -10.54
CA ILE A 38 -19.69 -2.77 -9.74
C ILE A 38 -19.09 -4.04 -9.16
N ASP A 39 -19.22 -4.20 -7.85
CA ASP A 39 -18.89 -5.46 -7.16
C ASP A 39 -19.93 -6.53 -7.55
N LYS A 40 -19.44 -7.64 -8.09
CA LYS A 40 -20.32 -8.72 -8.59
C LYS A 40 -21.12 -9.42 -7.48
N LYS A 41 -20.61 -9.42 -6.25
CA LYS A 41 -21.27 -10.06 -5.10
C LYS A 41 -22.30 -9.12 -4.46
N LEU A 42 -21.92 -7.88 -4.25
CA LEU A 42 -22.76 -6.87 -3.62
C LEU A 42 -23.78 -6.25 -4.58
N LYS A 43 -23.59 -6.39 -5.91
CA LYS A 43 -24.36 -5.75 -6.97
C LYS A 43 -24.48 -4.22 -6.77
N ALA A 44 -23.45 -3.63 -6.20
CA ALA A 44 -23.33 -2.20 -5.87
C ALA A 44 -21.95 -1.67 -6.28
N PRO A 45 -21.76 -0.35 -6.35
CA PRO A 45 -20.46 0.24 -6.57
C PRO A 45 -19.43 -0.32 -5.57
N LYS A 46 -18.26 -0.70 -6.08
CA LYS A 46 -17.19 -1.23 -5.25
C LYS A 46 -16.67 -0.11 -4.33
N PRO A 47 -16.74 -0.29 -3.00
CA PRO A 47 -16.41 0.76 -2.05
C PRO A 47 -14.92 1.10 -2.09
N ALA A 48 -14.58 2.28 -1.58
CA ALA A 48 -13.21 2.65 -1.29
C ALA A 48 -12.56 1.67 -0.31
N PRO A 49 -11.24 1.50 -0.35
CA PRO A 49 -10.55 0.72 0.67
C PRO A 49 -10.62 1.41 2.02
N ASP A 50 -10.90 0.66 3.08
CA ASP A 50 -10.63 1.10 4.44
C ASP A 50 -9.13 0.90 4.72
N THR A 51 -8.37 1.99 4.67
CA THR A 51 -6.90 1.96 4.77
C THR A 51 -6.43 1.49 6.15
N GLU A 52 -7.13 1.90 7.23
CA GLU A 52 -6.83 1.43 8.59
C GLU A 52 -7.12 -0.07 8.74
N TRP A 53 -8.22 -0.55 8.16
CA TRP A 53 -8.54 -1.97 8.14
C TRP A 53 -7.48 -2.80 7.42
N LEU A 54 -6.98 -2.32 6.28
CA LEU A 54 -5.93 -3.02 5.51
C LEU A 54 -4.66 -3.20 6.34
N ILE A 55 -4.22 -2.14 7.03
CA ILE A 55 -3.05 -2.19 7.93
C ILE A 55 -3.31 -3.18 9.08
N PHE A 56 -4.46 -3.06 9.73
CA PHE A 56 -4.84 -3.93 10.85
C PHE A 56 -4.90 -5.40 10.43
N GLU A 57 -5.64 -5.70 9.35
CA GLU A 57 -5.81 -7.08 8.88
C GLU A 57 -4.47 -7.70 8.47
N LYS A 58 -3.62 -6.96 7.74
CA LYS A 58 -2.30 -7.43 7.32
C LYS A 58 -1.36 -7.62 8.51
N SER A 59 -1.37 -6.71 9.49
CA SER A 59 -0.57 -6.86 10.72
C SER A 59 -0.97 -8.08 11.54
N MET A 60 -2.28 -8.42 11.57
CA MET A 60 -2.78 -9.60 12.28
C MET A 60 -2.53 -10.91 11.53
N ARG A 61 -2.70 -10.92 10.20
CA ARG A 61 -2.56 -12.15 9.39
C ARG A 61 -1.13 -12.42 8.96
N GLY A 62 -0.29 -11.39 8.98
CA GLY A 62 1.02 -11.43 8.33
C GLY A 62 0.94 -11.32 6.81
N ASP A 63 2.08 -11.39 6.18
CA ASP A 63 2.25 -11.45 4.73
C ASP A 63 3.36 -12.44 4.35
N PRO A 64 3.00 -13.60 3.82
CA PRO A 64 4.00 -14.59 3.41
C PRO A 64 4.92 -14.10 2.30
N SER A 65 4.47 -13.16 1.44
CA SER A 65 5.32 -12.61 0.35
C SER A 65 6.45 -11.76 0.90
N ASP A 66 6.24 -11.10 2.04
CA ASP A 66 7.22 -10.26 2.73
C ASP A 66 7.87 -10.96 3.95
N ASN A 67 7.63 -12.27 4.10
CA ASN A 67 8.10 -13.07 5.23
C ASN A 67 7.65 -12.53 6.60
N ILE A 68 6.43 -11.97 6.66
CA ILE A 68 5.82 -11.48 7.89
C ILE A 68 4.86 -12.55 8.42
N PHE A 69 5.15 -13.10 9.60
CA PHE A 69 4.33 -14.14 10.22
C PHE A 69 3.05 -13.56 10.83
N SER A 70 2.00 -14.39 10.87
CA SER A 70 0.74 -14.02 11.52
C SER A 70 0.94 -13.74 13.01
N ALA A 71 0.39 -12.63 13.51
CA ALA A 71 0.36 -12.33 14.94
C ALA A 71 -0.56 -13.28 15.69
N TYR A 72 -1.61 -13.81 15.03
CA TYR A 72 -2.49 -14.82 15.60
C TYR A 72 -2.94 -15.83 14.54
N PRO A 73 -2.21 -16.96 14.39
CA PRO A 73 -2.51 -17.98 13.39
C PRO A 73 -3.95 -18.49 13.49
N GLY A 74 -4.61 -18.61 12.33
CA GLY A 74 -5.96 -19.15 12.26
C GLY A 74 -7.09 -18.21 12.73
N VAL A 75 -6.77 -16.93 13.03
CA VAL A 75 -7.81 -15.95 13.36
C VAL A 75 -8.75 -15.73 12.17
N ARG A 76 -10.06 -15.67 12.44
CA ARG A 76 -11.10 -15.48 11.42
C ARG A 76 -11.36 -13.99 11.20
N THR A 77 -11.75 -13.64 9.99
CA THR A 77 -12.20 -12.27 9.67
C THR A 77 -13.43 -11.91 10.49
N LYS A 78 -14.43 -12.78 10.51
CA LYS A 78 -15.65 -12.63 11.32
C LYS A 78 -15.68 -13.69 12.42
N GLY A 79 -15.97 -13.26 13.61
CA GLY A 79 -16.07 -14.14 14.79
C GLY A 79 -17.26 -15.08 14.73
N THR A 80 -17.36 -15.88 15.78
CA THR A 80 -18.49 -16.78 16.05
C THR A 80 -19.04 -16.45 17.44
N LYS A 81 -20.13 -17.12 17.86
CA LYS A 81 -20.68 -16.95 19.21
C LYS A 81 -19.63 -17.07 20.33
N ASN A 82 -18.61 -17.90 20.11
CA ASN A 82 -17.61 -18.26 21.14
C ASN A 82 -16.18 -17.79 20.82
N LYS A 83 -15.95 -17.16 19.67
CA LYS A 83 -14.62 -16.70 19.25
C LYS A 83 -14.72 -15.33 18.59
N ILE A 84 -13.93 -14.40 19.05
CA ILE A 84 -13.82 -13.07 18.47
C ILE A 84 -13.06 -13.17 17.15
N GLY A 85 -13.53 -12.44 16.13
CA GLY A 85 -12.86 -12.27 14.86
C GLY A 85 -12.19 -10.91 14.75
N LEU A 86 -11.51 -10.70 13.62
CA LEU A 86 -10.82 -9.44 13.36
C LEU A 86 -11.79 -8.26 13.24
N GLN A 87 -12.97 -8.47 12.63
CA GLN A 87 -13.94 -7.38 12.45
C GLN A 87 -14.46 -6.84 13.77
N GLU A 88 -14.79 -7.73 14.73
CA GLU A 88 -15.28 -7.36 16.05
C GLU A 88 -14.19 -6.62 16.85
N ALA A 89 -12.95 -7.12 16.82
CA ALA A 89 -11.83 -6.47 17.48
C ALA A 89 -11.50 -5.10 16.83
N TYR A 90 -11.52 -5.02 15.51
CA TYR A 90 -11.26 -3.77 14.79
C TYR A 90 -12.32 -2.70 15.09
N ALA A 91 -13.60 -3.08 15.15
CA ALA A 91 -14.66 -2.16 15.50
C ALA A 91 -14.48 -1.57 16.90
N ASP A 92 -13.93 -2.36 17.84
CA ASP A 92 -13.72 -2.01 19.24
C ASP A 92 -12.34 -1.37 19.53
N ARG A 93 -11.49 -1.20 18.50
CA ARG A 93 -10.08 -0.80 18.66
C ARG A 93 -9.87 0.56 19.30
N LYS A 94 -10.77 1.51 19.02
CA LYS A 94 -10.65 2.89 19.51
C LYS A 94 -10.90 2.98 21.01
N GLU A 95 -11.91 2.24 21.48
CA GLU A 95 -12.29 2.19 22.89
C GLU A 95 -11.44 1.19 23.69
N LYS A 96 -10.65 0.35 23.01
CA LYS A 96 -9.90 -0.77 23.59
C LYS A 96 -10.80 -1.61 24.53
N GLY A 97 -12.02 -1.87 24.07
CA GLY A 97 -13.04 -2.58 24.82
C GLY A 97 -12.79 -4.07 24.93
N TYR A 98 -13.83 -4.83 25.27
CA TYR A 98 -13.73 -6.26 25.54
C TYR A 98 -13.21 -7.08 24.36
N THR A 99 -13.72 -6.84 23.15
CA THR A 99 -13.36 -7.64 21.98
C THR A 99 -11.93 -7.36 21.52
N TRP A 100 -11.49 -6.11 21.57
CA TRP A 100 -10.11 -5.74 21.33
C TRP A 100 -9.17 -6.39 22.33
N ASN A 101 -9.42 -6.19 23.63
CA ASN A 101 -8.56 -6.71 24.68
C ASN A 101 -8.49 -8.23 24.67
N ASN A 102 -9.62 -8.91 24.46
CA ASN A 102 -9.64 -10.37 24.39
C ASN A 102 -8.75 -10.90 23.26
N LEU A 103 -8.78 -10.27 22.08
CA LEU A 103 -7.91 -10.64 20.98
C LEU A 103 -6.45 -10.34 21.28
N MET A 104 -6.14 -9.12 21.70
CA MET A 104 -4.77 -8.64 21.85
C MET A 104 -4.03 -9.24 23.05
N LEU A 105 -4.74 -9.60 24.11
CA LEU A 105 -4.16 -10.26 25.30
C LEU A 105 -4.05 -11.78 25.13
N SER A 106 -4.53 -12.33 24.00
CA SER A 106 -4.39 -13.75 23.71
C SER A 106 -2.93 -14.16 23.53
N LYS A 107 -2.67 -15.42 23.82
CA LYS A 107 -1.38 -16.08 23.63
C LYS A 107 -1.57 -17.32 22.78
N TRP A 108 -0.53 -17.70 22.07
CA TRP A 108 -0.48 -18.95 21.32
C TRP A 108 0.92 -19.54 21.36
N VAL A 109 1.03 -20.82 21.06
CA VAL A 109 2.32 -21.54 21.06
C VAL A 109 2.59 -22.02 19.65
N ASP A 110 3.80 -21.80 19.16
CA ASP A 110 4.23 -22.26 17.85
C ASP A 110 4.61 -23.76 17.86
N HIS A 111 5.01 -24.26 16.69
CA HIS A 111 5.38 -25.66 16.51
C HIS A 111 6.72 -26.03 17.20
N GLU A 112 7.50 -25.05 17.62
CA GLU A 112 8.75 -25.22 18.36
C GLU A 112 8.54 -25.14 19.87
N GLY A 113 7.34 -24.79 20.32
CA GLY A 113 6.98 -24.65 21.72
C GLY A 113 7.19 -23.25 22.28
N ASN A 114 7.48 -22.23 21.45
CA ASN A 114 7.64 -20.87 21.91
C ASN A 114 6.28 -20.21 22.14
N GLU A 115 6.13 -19.51 23.26
CA GLU A 115 4.94 -18.72 23.56
C GLU A 115 5.00 -17.36 22.86
N HIS A 116 3.95 -17.03 22.15
CA HIS A 116 3.74 -15.75 21.46
C HIS A 116 2.62 -14.96 22.12
N ARG A 117 2.78 -13.65 22.18
CA ARG A 117 1.74 -12.70 22.62
C ARG A 117 1.22 -11.92 21.42
N VAL A 118 -0.07 -12.01 21.19
CA VAL A 118 -0.70 -11.42 20.00
C VAL A 118 -0.41 -9.92 19.87
N MET A 119 -0.46 -9.16 20.98
CA MET A 119 -0.18 -7.73 20.97
C MET A 119 1.26 -7.44 20.51
N GLU A 120 2.24 -8.14 21.04
CA GLU A 120 3.67 -7.93 20.70
C GLU A 120 3.94 -8.25 19.24
N ASP A 121 3.40 -9.37 18.76
CA ASP A 121 3.51 -9.77 17.36
C ASP A 121 2.76 -8.82 16.42
N TYR A 122 1.59 -8.33 16.85
CA TYR A 122 0.82 -7.33 16.10
C TYR A 122 1.57 -6.00 15.96
N GLU A 123 2.15 -5.48 17.05
CA GLU A 123 2.92 -4.24 17.04
C GLU A 123 4.17 -4.35 16.18
N ARG A 124 4.91 -5.45 16.28
CA ARG A 124 6.04 -5.75 15.40
C ARG A 124 5.60 -5.77 13.94
N ASN A 125 4.55 -6.51 13.62
CA ASN A 125 4.06 -6.63 12.24
C ASN A 125 3.56 -5.27 11.73
N ARG A 126 2.88 -4.50 12.57
CA ARG A 126 2.42 -3.16 12.20
C ARG A 126 3.58 -2.23 11.84
N ALA A 127 4.66 -2.25 12.59
CA ALA A 127 5.85 -1.45 12.28
C ALA A 127 6.48 -1.80 10.92
N LEU A 128 6.29 -3.04 10.44
CA LEU A 128 6.76 -3.50 9.13
C LEU A 128 5.76 -3.23 8.00
N VAL A 129 4.45 -3.28 8.30
CA VAL A 129 3.36 -3.22 7.31
C VAL A 129 2.89 -1.79 7.06
N ASP A 130 2.87 -0.94 8.11
CA ASP A 130 2.33 0.42 8.05
C ASP A 130 3.32 1.36 7.36
N LEU A 131 3.01 1.74 6.12
CA LEU A 131 3.87 2.64 5.32
C LEU A 131 3.97 4.06 5.92
N HIS A 132 3.13 4.42 6.88
CA HIS A 132 3.20 5.69 7.60
C HIS A 132 4.08 5.62 8.87
N ALA A 133 4.44 4.40 9.30
CA ALA A 133 5.23 4.16 10.51
C ALA A 133 6.75 4.09 10.22
N GLN A 134 7.23 4.89 9.27
CA GLN A 134 8.65 4.93 8.95
C GLN A 134 9.45 5.59 10.07
N PRO A 135 10.67 5.10 10.39
CA PRO A 135 11.56 5.76 11.34
C PRO A 135 11.83 7.21 10.93
N GLU A 136 11.78 8.13 11.91
CA GLU A 136 11.93 9.58 11.68
C GLU A 136 13.21 9.91 10.91
N ALA A 137 14.33 9.26 11.22
CA ALA A 137 15.59 9.46 10.52
C ALA A 137 15.49 9.14 9.00
N ILE A 138 14.71 8.12 8.62
CA ILE A 138 14.50 7.79 7.20
C ILE A 138 13.61 8.84 6.53
N VAL A 139 12.58 9.32 7.23
CA VAL A 139 11.70 10.39 6.71
C VAL A 139 12.48 11.66 6.48
N GLU A 140 13.32 12.06 7.45
CA GLU A 140 14.20 13.24 7.33
C GLU A 140 15.17 13.11 6.16
N GLU A 141 15.82 11.97 5.98
CA GLU A 141 16.75 11.71 4.87
C GLU A 141 16.04 11.78 3.52
N LEU A 142 14.83 11.21 3.43
CA LEU A 142 14.00 11.29 2.22
C LEU A 142 13.59 12.73 1.91
N ASP A 143 13.15 13.48 2.90
CA ASP A 143 12.74 14.88 2.74
C ASP A 143 13.92 15.76 2.29
N GLN A 144 15.09 15.57 2.88
CA GLN A 144 16.32 16.25 2.47
C GLN A 144 16.70 15.91 1.02
N THR A 145 16.64 14.63 0.65
CA THR A 145 16.94 14.16 -0.71
C THR A 145 15.98 14.76 -1.73
N ILE A 146 14.66 14.79 -1.41
CA ILE A 146 13.64 15.40 -2.26
C ILE A 146 13.86 16.90 -2.37
N ALA A 147 14.14 17.60 -1.27
CA ALA A 147 14.41 19.03 -1.26
C ALA A 147 15.64 19.37 -2.11
N GLN A 148 16.72 18.61 -1.95
CA GLN A 148 17.94 18.77 -2.76
C GLN A 148 17.65 18.54 -4.26
N ALA A 149 16.93 17.45 -4.60
CA ALA A 149 16.58 17.15 -5.99
C ALA A 149 15.70 18.24 -6.62
N LYS A 150 14.82 18.89 -5.85
CA LYS A 150 14.02 20.03 -6.29
C LYS A 150 14.84 21.31 -6.45
N ALA A 151 15.81 21.53 -5.56
CA ALA A 151 16.71 22.69 -5.63
C ALA A 151 17.73 22.58 -6.77
N GLU A 152 18.11 21.38 -7.17
CA GLU A 152 18.95 21.14 -8.32
C GLU A 152 18.19 21.52 -9.60
N ASN A 153 18.46 22.73 -10.09
CA ASN A 153 17.88 23.22 -11.34
C ASN A 153 18.56 22.50 -12.53
N LYS A 154 18.21 21.21 -12.72
CA LYS A 154 18.73 20.41 -13.84
C LYS A 154 18.11 20.94 -15.11
N SER A 155 18.98 21.47 -16.01
CA SER A 155 18.59 21.78 -17.37
C SER A 155 17.87 20.57 -17.99
N ILE A 156 16.67 20.80 -18.50
CA ILE A 156 15.87 19.81 -19.24
C ILE A 156 16.24 19.81 -20.73
N ASP A 157 17.34 20.48 -21.12
CA ASP A 157 17.84 20.46 -22.47
C ASP A 157 18.22 19.05 -22.91
N GLN A 158 18.04 18.78 -24.18
CA GLN A 158 18.43 17.53 -24.82
C GLN A 158 17.76 16.29 -24.20
N VAL A 159 16.50 16.38 -23.77
CA VAL A 159 15.76 15.28 -23.15
C VAL A 159 15.86 14.00 -23.98
N GLY A 160 15.70 14.07 -25.29
CA GLY A 160 15.81 12.93 -26.20
C GLY A 160 17.15 12.23 -26.13
N ILE A 161 18.24 12.99 -26.14
CA ILE A 161 19.62 12.44 -26.09
C ILE A 161 19.87 11.79 -24.71
N ARG A 162 19.47 12.46 -23.65
CA ARG A 162 19.60 11.92 -22.28
C ARG A 162 18.80 10.64 -22.10
N PHE A 163 17.59 10.61 -22.65
CA PHE A 163 16.72 9.43 -22.60
C PHE A 163 17.33 8.27 -23.39
N MET A 164 17.85 8.51 -24.61
CA MET A 164 18.54 7.50 -25.39
C MET A 164 19.79 6.95 -24.69
N ARG A 165 20.58 7.82 -24.04
CA ARG A 165 21.72 7.38 -23.21
C ARG A 165 21.28 6.53 -22.01
N PHE A 166 20.18 6.90 -21.36
CA PHE A 166 19.60 6.11 -20.30
C PHE A 166 19.16 4.73 -20.81
N CYS A 167 18.44 4.68 -21.92
CA CYS A 167 18.04 3.41 -22.54
C CYS A 167 19.24 2.52 -22.89
N GLY A 168 20.28 3.10 -23.48
CA GLY A 168 21.51 2.38 -23.81
C GLY A 168 22.26 1.87 -22.56
N LYS A 169 22.29 2.66 -21.47
CA LYS A 169 22.93 2.25 -20.21
C LYS A 169 22.26 1.03 -19.58
N TYR A 170 20.95 0.88 -19.76
CA TYR A 170 20.14 -0.17 -19.11
C TYR A 170 19.61 -1.22 -20.09
N ASP A 171 20.15 -1.28 -21.32
CA ASP A 171 19.76 -2.22 -22.39
C ASP A 171 18.23 -2.21 -22.70
N LEU A 172 17.62 -1.03 -22.60
CA LEU A 172 16.17 -0.85 -22.84
C LEU A 172 15.86 -0.68 -24.34
N ASN A 173 16.26 -1.64 -25.17
CA ASN A 173 16.22 -1.55 -26.62
C ASN A 173 14.81 -1.29 -27.17
N ARG A 174 13.79 -2.01 -26.68
CA ARG A 174 12.39 -1.83 -27.12
C ARG A 174 11.84 -0.44 -26.82
N ILE A 175 12.29 0.16 -25.72
CA ILE A 175 11.88 1.52 -25.33
C ILE A 175 12.60 2.55 -26.21
N SER A 176 13.89 2.32 -26.50
CA SER A 176 14.67 3.22 -27.34
C SER A 176 14.19 3.28 -28.79
N GLU A 177 13.62 2.18 -29.32
CA GLU A 177 13.01 2.14 -30.66
C GLU A 177 11.83 3.12 -30.80
N GLN A 178 11.16 3.45 -29.70
CA GLN A 178 10.02 4.35 -29.64
C GLN A 178 10.29 5.57 -28.74
N ALA A 179 11.54 5.98 -28.64
CA ALA A 179 11.97 7.03 -27.72
C ALA A 179 11.16 8.33 -27.83
N GLN A 180 10.71 8.68 -29.03
CA GLN A 180 9.91 9.89 -29.26
C GLN A 180 8.61 9.91 -28.45
N LEU A 181 7.91 8.78 -28.35
CA LEU A 181 6.67 8.69 -27.58
C LEU A 181 6.89 8.97 -26.08
N TYR A 182 8.05 8.56 -25.56
CA TYR A 182 8.37 8.74 -24.14
C TYR A 182 8.96 10.13 -23.85
N VAL A 183 9.57 10.77 -24.82
CA VAL A 183 10.20 12.09 -24.68
C VAL A 183 9.21 13.24 -24.86
N GLU A 184 8.17 13.05 -25.67
CA GLU A 184 7.19 14.08 -26.01
C GLU A 184 6.52 14.74 -24.77
N PRO A 185 6.08 14.00 -23.72
CA PRO A 185 5.50 14.59 -22.52
C PRO A 185 6.45 15.51 -21.75
N PHE A 186 7.77 15.28 -21.85
CA PHE A 186 8.78 16.14 -21.23
C PHE A 186 9.01 17.41 -22.04
N ASN A 187 8.99 17.31 -23.37
CA ASN A 187 9.11 18.47 -24.26
C ASN A 187 7.90 19.41 -24.13
N ALA A 188 6.70 18.88 -23.94
CA ALA A 188 5.49 19.69 -23.74
C ALA A 188 5.52 20.56 -22.49
N ARG A 189 6.33 20.21 -21.47
CA ARG A 189 6.52 21.01 -20.25
C ARG A 189 7.50 22.17 -20.42
N LEU A 190 8.31 22.15 -21.47
CA LEU A 190 9.25 23.20 -21.78
C LEU A 190 8.60 24.44 -22.44
N THR A 191 7.38 24.28 -22.91
CA THR A 191 6.62 25.32 -23.63
C THR A 191 5.54 25.97 -22.77
N GLN A 192 5.45 25.65 -21.48
CA GLN A 192 4.60 26.32 -20.48
C GLN A 192 5.44 27.12 -19.49
#